data_26a842225468001cd0f90ac9bab0c192
#
_entry.id   26a842225468001cd0f90ac9bab0c192
#
_cell.length_a   1.000
_cell.length_b   1.000
_cell.length_c   1.000
_cell.angle_alpha   90.00
_cell.angle_beta   90.00
_cell.angle_gamma   90.00
#
_symmetry.space_group_name_H-M   'P 1'
#
loop_
_entity.id
_entity.type
_entity.pdbx_description
1 polymer ?
#
loop_
_entity_poly.entity_id
_entity_poly.type
_entity_poly.pdbx_seq_one_letter_code
_entity_poly.pdbx_strand_id
1 'polypeptide(L)'
;MKENDEILDVTSALVPPLLSALDALQMASRFMHPPNIAAVVEVISDKQLAVRDGLKAFQSAEWPENLERFYVAVKESAENALEAFVAFDEAVKQAEPAMTAYKAMGLATKAVESMYPVASMLAPVSRFYLEDSSRSDDLLLNRLENADTSKPDVGVMHANNSSRERGGFSMYVPEYYEGEEVPLVVALHGGSGHGRNFLWSWLVAARSKNAILVAPTSLGGTWALMDPARDIHHLESLVSYVRKNWNIDSKKILLTGMSDGGTFTYVAGLEKNSAFTHLAPCSASFHPMLLEAADADRLNGLPIYLIHGALDWMFSAEVARSAKESFLKAGSSIEYHEVEDLSHVYPREFSARILDWMMENRL
;
A
#
# COMPACT_ATOMS: atom_id res chain seq x y z
N MET A 1 5.48 34.14 21.67
CA MET A 1 4.96 33.29 22.76
C MET A 1 3.47 33.01 22.56
N LYS A 2 2.57 34.01 22.57
CA LYS A 2 1.12 33.77 22.34
C LYS A 2 0.78 33.11 21.00
N GLU A 3 1.46 33.50 19.93
CA GLU A 3 1.26 32.99 18.58
C GLU A 3 1.69 31.50 18.45
N ASN A 4 2.79 31.11 19.08
CA ASN A 4 3.22 29.71 19.13
C ASN A 4 2.28 28.83 19.98
N ASP A 5 1.68 29.40 21.05
CA ASP A 5 0.73 28.68 21.88
C ASP A 5 -0.56 28.41 21.09
N GLU A 6 -1.05 29.38 20.28
CA GLU A 6 -2.22 29.21 19.43
C GLU A 6 -2.02 28.12 18.36
N ILE A 7 -0.87 28.14 17.67
CA ILE A 7 -0.51 27.10 16.67
C ILE A 7 -0.47 25.71 17.29
N LEU A 8 0.10 25.59 18.50
CA LEU A 8 0.15 24.32 19.23
C LEU A 8 -1.26 23.84 19.62
N ASP A 9 -2.12 24.75 20.08
CA ASP A 9 -3.49 24.43 20.48
C ASP A 9 -4.32 23.92 19.30
N VAL A 10 -4.31 24.62 18.15
CA VAL A 10 -5.08 24.19 16.96
C VAL A 10 -4.51 22.93 16.33
N THR A 11 -3.20 22.72 16.39
CA THR A 11 -2.55 21.47 15.94
C THR A 11 -2.97 20.31 16.84
N SER A 12 -2.97 20.51 18.16
CA SER A 12 -3.39 19.50 19.14
C SER A 12 -4.89 19.19 19.06
N ALA A 13 -5.70 20.14 18.63
CA ALA A 13 -7.13 19.96 18.42
C ALA A 13 -7.46 19.18 17.13
N LEU A 14 -6.61 19.23 16.08
CA LEU A 14 -6.88 18.59 14.78
C LEU A 14 -6.12 17.28 14.59
N VAL A 15 -4.80 17.25 14.85
CA VAL A 15 -3.96 16.11 14.43
C VAL A 15 -4.37 14.78 15.09
N PRO A 16 -4.59 14.67 16.41
CA PRO A 16 -5.01 13.40 17.00
C PRO A 16 -6.37 12.89 16.48
N PRO A 17 -7.44 13.70 16.38
CA PRO A 17 -8.69 13.29 15.75
C PRO A 17 -8.52 12.88 14.28
N LEU A 18 -7.67 13.57 13.53
CA LEU A 18 -7.39 13.25 12.13
C LEU A 18 -6.71 11.89 12.01
N LEU A 19 -5.67 11.59 12.80
CA LEU A 19 -5.04 10.27 12.79
C LEU A 19 -6.04 9.15 13.14
N SER A 20 -6.92 9.38 14.15
CA SER A 20 -7.99 8.43 14.48
C SER A 20 -9.00 8.25 13.33
N ALA A 21 -9.30 9.32 12.60
CA ALA A 21 -10.18 9.26 11.43
C ALA A 21 -9.51 8.52 10.26
N LEU A 22 -8.21 8.73 10.01
CA LEU A 22 -7.46 8.00 9.00
C LEU A 22 -7.40 6.50 9.31
N ASP A 23 -7.17 6.10 10.57
CA ASP A 23 -7.24 4.70 11.00
C ASP A 23 -8.63 4.10 10.76
N ALA A 24 -9.70 4.83 11.12
CA ALA A 24 -11.07 4.39 10.91
C ALA A 24 -11.40 4.20 9.42
N LEU A 25 -10.97 5.11 8.55
CA LEU A 25 -11.13 5.00 7.09
C LEU A 25 -10.33 3.83 6.49
N GLN A 26 -9.14 3.54 7.01
CA GLN A 26 -8.36 2.38 6.62
C GLN A 26 -9.04 1.07 7.07
N MET A 27 -9.60 1.05 8.28
CA MET A 27 -10.39 -0.07 8.78
C MET A 27 -11.65 -0.29 7.92
N ALA A 28 -12.38 0.79 7.57
CA ALA A 28 -13.53 0.71 6.68
C ALA A 28 -13.14 0.10 5.32
N SER A 29 -12.00 0.52 4.78
CA SER A 29 -11.46 -0.05 3.52
C SER A 29 -11.12 -1.53 3.66
N ARG A 30 -10.57 -1.98 4.79
CA ARG A 30 -10.22 -3.39 5.05
C ARG A 30 -11.46 -4.29 5.17
N PHE A 31 -12.52 -3.79 5.79
CA PHE A 31 -13.77 -4.53 6.00
C PHE A 31 -14.85 -4.25 4.95
N MET A 32 -14.48 -3.60 3.84
CA MET A 32 -15.39 -3.30 2.75
C MET A 32 -15.87 -4.59 2.08
N HIS A 33 -17.09 -4.97 2.38
CA HIS A 33 -17.81 -6.07 1.77
C HIS A 33 -19.21 -5.58 1.38
N PRO A 34 -19.67 -5.73 0.11
CA PRO A 34 -20.89 -5.10 -0.37
C PRO A 34 -22.11 -5.24 0.56
N PRO A 35 -22.42 -6.44 1.13
CA PRO A 35 -23.52 -6.58 2.08
C PRO A 35 -23.35 -5.83 3.41
N ASN A 36 -22.10 -5.50 3.80
CA ASN A 36 -21.78 -4.97 5.13
C ASN A 36 -21.43 -3.47 5.11
N ILE A 37 -21.46 -2.80 3.93
CA ILE A 37 -21.03 -1.39 3.78
C ILE A 37 -21.76 -0.49 4.77
N ALA A 38 -23.07 -0.65 4.96
CA ALA A 38 -23.85 0.18 5.87
C ALA A 38 -23.38 0.07 7.33
N ALA A 39 -23.09 -1.15 7.81
CA ALA A 39 -22.60 -1.38 9.16
C ALA A 39 -21.17 -0.82 9.36
N VAL A 40 -20.33 -0.94 8.35
CA VAL A 40 -18.97 -0.37 8.38
C VAL A 40 -19.02 1.16 8.46
N VAL A 41 -19.87 1.79 7.65
CA VAL A 41 -20.04 3.25 7.64
C VAL A 41 -20.59 3.76 8.97
N GLU A 42 -21.54 3.05 9.58
CA GLU A 42 -22.08 3.40 10.90
C GLU A 42 -20.98 3.46 11.98
N VAL A 43 -20.07 2.45 11.97
CA VAL A 43 -18.95 2.36 12.95
C VAL A 43 -17.98 3.53 12.86
N ILE A 44 -17.73 4.07 11.65
CA ILE A 44 -16.74 5.14 11.46
C ILE A 44 -17.34 6.54 11.53
N SER A 45 -18.66 6.69 11.47
CA SER A 45 -19.36 7.97 11.22
C SER A 45 -19.10 9.04 12.28
N ASP A 46 -18.85 8.65 13.54
CA ASP A 46 -18.60 9.59 14.66
C ASP A 46 -17.25 10.32 14.54
N LYS A 47 -16.28 9.77 13.80
CA LYS A 47 -14.93 10.33 13.68
C LYS A 47 -14.89 11.65 12.89
N GLN A 48 -15.82 11.87 11.97
CA GLN A 48 -15.80 13.05 11.11
C GLN A 48 -16.04 14.37 11.87
N LEU A 49 -16.81 14.36 12.97
CA LEU A 49 -17.18 15.60 13.65
C LEU A 49 -15.97 16.29 14.27
N ALA A 50 -15.14 15.55 15.01
CA ALA A 50 -13.94 16.10 15.65
C ALA A 50 -12.93 16.61 14.61
N VAL A 51 -12.79 15.95 13.44
CA VAL A 51 -11.95 16.44 12.35
C VAL A 51 -12.49 17.73 11.76
N ARG A 52 -13.81 17.84 11.55
CA ARG A 52 -14.45 19.06 11.01
C ARG A 52 -14.26 20.26 11.93
N ASP A 53 -14.48 20.08 13.23
CA ASP A 53 -14.34 21.15 14.22
C ASP A 53 -12.86 21.56 14.38
N GLY A 54 -11.95 20.59 14.45
CA GLY A 54 -10.50 20.84 14.51
C GLY A 54 -10.00 21.56 13.24
N LEU A 55 -10.44 21.15 12.05
CA LEU A 55 -10.06 21.78 10.79
C LEU A 55 -10.50 23.23 10.72
N LYS A 56 -11.70 23.54 11.20
CA LYS A 56 -12.20 24.93 11.23
C LYS A 56 -11.32 25.81 12.11
N ALA A 57 -10.94 25.35 13.29
CA ALA A 57 -10.03 26.09 14.17
C ALA A 57 -8.64 26.23 13.55
N PHE A 58 -8.12 25.16 12.97
CA PHE A 58 -6.80 25.11 12.31
C PHE A 58 -6.69 26.10 11.13
N GLN A 59 -7.75 26.22 10.31
CA GLN A 59 -7.81 27.16 9.19
C GLN A 59 -8.01 28.62 9.63
N SER A 60 -8.49 28.88 10.85
CA SER A 60 -8.72 30.22 11.37
C SER A 60 -7.50 30.85 12.02
N ALA A 61 -6.48 30.06 12.33
CA ALA A 61 -5.23 30.54 12.93
C ALA A 61 -4.33 31.22 11.90
N GLU A 62 -3.51 32.16 12.33
CA GLU A 62 -2.47 32.79 11.51
C GLU A 62 -1.22 31.89 11.46
N TRP A 63 -0.85 31.42 10.26
CA TRP A 63 0.27 30.49 10.08
C TRP A 63 1.50 31.22 9.59
N PRO A 64 2.68 31.04 10.26
CA PRO A 64 3.93 31.59 9.79
C PRO A 64 4.40 30.88 8.51
N GLU A 65 5.04 31.63 7.61
CA GLU A 65 5.51 31.18 6.29
C GLU A 65 6.37 29.89 6.36
N ASN A 66 7.20 29.76 7.38
CA ASN A 66 8.05 28.57 7.57
C ASN A 66 7.27 27.30 7.93
N LEU A 67 5.99 27.39 8.30
CA LEU A 67 5.07 26.27 8.57
C LEU A 67 4.05 26.03 7.45
N GLU A 68 4.15 26.73 6.32
CA GLU A 68 3.18 26.60 5.21
C GLU A 68 3.06 25.16 4.72
N ARG A 69 4.18 24.44 4.56
CA ARG A 69 4.16 23.03 4.15
C ARG A 69 3.41 22.13 5.14
N PHE A 70 3.59 22.36 6.41
CA PHE A 70 2.87 21.67 7.47
C PHE A 70 1.37 21.97 7.40
N TYR A 71 1.02 23.26 7.31
CA TYR A 71 -0.37 23.71 7.20
C TYR A 71 -1.07 23.08 6.01
N VAL A 72 -0.48 23.14 4.82
CA VAL A 72 -1.06 22.59 3.59
C VAL A 72 -1.26 21.07 3.72
N ALA A 73 -0.26 20.34 4.19
CA ALA A 73 -0.34 18.88 4.31
C ALA A 73 -1.43 18.43 5.29
N VAL A 74 -1.52 19.02 6.47
CA VAL A 74 -2.54 18.70 7.48
C VAL A 74 -3.94 19.08 6.97
N LYS A 75 -4.09 20.28 6.40
CA LYS A 75 -5.35 20.76 5.82
C LYS A 75 -5.85 19.82 4.71
N GLU A 76 -5.01 19.52 3.72
CA GLU A 76 -5.39 18.62 2.61
C GLU A 76 -5.72 17.20 3.09
N SER A 77 -5.00 16.70 4.08
CA SER A 77 -5.30 15.41 4.69
C SER A 77 -6.68 15.42 5.34
N ALA A 78 -7.00 16.46 6.13
CA ALA A 78 -8.29 16.58 6.79
C ALA A 78 -9.45 16.76 5.79
N GLU A 79 -9.26 17.57 4.76
CA GLU A 79 -10.26 17.78 3.69
C GLU A 79 -10.53 16.48 2.94
N ASN A 80 -9.50 15.76 2.49
CA ASN A 80 -9.64 14.46 1.82
C ASN A 80 -10.28 13.40 2.72
N ALA A 81 -9.96 13.38 4.02
CA ALA A 81 -10.60 12.49 4.99
C ALA A 81 -12.10 12.77 5.12
N LEU A 82 -12.50 14.04 5.23
CA LEU A 82 -13.92 14.43 5.29
C LEU A 82 -14.65 14.09 3.99
N GLU A 83 -14.03 14.27 2.82
CA GLU A 83 -14.59 13.85 1.54
C GLU A 83 -14.75 12.32 1.47
N ALA A 84 -13.83 11.55 2.04
CA ALA A 84 -13.93 10.09 2.11
C ALA A 84 -15.14 9.65 2.97
N PHE A 85 -15.38 10.27 4.13
CA PHE A 85 -16.57 10.00 4.94
C PHE A 85 -17.86 10.29 4.17
N VAL A 86 -17.94 11.43 3.50
CA VAL A 86 -19.10 11.77 2.65
C VAL A 86 -19.31 10.74 1.55
N ALA A 87 -18.24 10.30 0.89
CA ALA A 87 -18.33 9.28 -0.17
C ALA A 87 -18.75 7.91 0.37
N PHE A 88 -18.34 7.51 1.58
CA PHE A 88 -18.83 6.31 2.24
C PHE A 88 -20.31 6.40 2.62
N ASP A 89 -20.76 7.55 3.17
CA ASP A 89 -22.16 7.83 3.47
C ASP A 89 -23.04 7.79 2.20
N GLU A 90 -22.51 8.27 1.07
CA GLU A 90 -23.19 8.20 -0.23
C GLU A 90 -23.26 6.77 -0.77
N ALA A 91 -22.22 5.96 -0.58
CA ALA A 91 -22.18 4.57 -1.04
C ALA A 91 -23.34 3.76 -0.47
N VAL A 92 -23.70 3.97 0.80
CA VAL A 92 -24.82 3.26 1.46
C VAL A 92 -26.17 3.55 0.77
N LYS A 93 -26.32 4.69 0.09
CA LYS A 93 -27.56 5.16 -0.56
C LYS A 93 -27.67 4.71 -2.02
N GLN A 94 -26.61 4.13 -2.61
CA GLN A 94 -26.57 3.73 -4.01
C GLN A 94 -27.12 2.32 -4.24
N ALA A 95 -27.60 2.07 -5.44
CA ALA A 95 -28.03 0.74 -5.87
C ALA A 95 -26.83 -0.22 -6.02
N GLU A 96 -25.67 0.30 -6.41
CA GLU A 96 -24.40 -0.43 -6.52
C GLU A 96 -23.36 0.17 -5.58
N PRO A 97 -23.44 -0.12 -4.26
CA PRO A 97 -22.63 0.56 -3.24
C PRO A 97 -21.13 0.29 -3.39
N ALA A 98 -20.73 -0.85 -3.93
CA ALA A 98 -19.34 -1.25 -4.05
C ALA A 98 -18.48 -0.24 -4.84
N MET A 99 -18.95 0.21 -6.00
CA MET A 99 -18.19 1.14 -6.85
C MET A 99 -17.97 2.50 -6.18
N THR A 100 -18.99 3.00 -5.48
CA THR A 100 -18.88 4.26 -4.72
C THR A 100 -17.98 4.10 -3.50
N ALA A 101 -18.03 2.93 -2.82
CA ALA A 101 -17.13 2.61 -1.72
C ALA A 101 -15.66 2.54 -2.17
N TYR A 102 -15.36 1.96 -3.34
CA TYR A 102 -13.98 2.00 -3.89
C TYR A 102 -13.48 3.43 -4.16
N LYS A 103 -14.36 4.33 -4.60
CA LYS A 103 -14.02 5.75 -4.73
C LYS A 103 -13.70 6.38 -3.36
N ALA A 104 -14.49 6.07 -2.33
CA ALA A 104 -14.25 6.53 -0.97
C ALA A 104 -12.89 6.01 -0.43
N MET A 105 -12.54 4.75 -0.69
CA MET A 105 -11.22 4.19 -0.36
C MET A 105 -10.08 4.95 -1.04
N GLY A 106 -10.25 5.38 -2.29
CA GLY A 106 -9.28 6.22 -3.00
C GLY A 106 -9.07 7.57 -2.33
N LEU A 107 -10.15 8.22 -1.85
CA LEU A 107 -10.07 9.47 -1.10
C LEU A 107 -9.40 9.28 0.28
N ALA A 108 -9.72 8.18 0.97
CA ALA A 108 -9.06 7.81 2.23
C ALA A 108 -7.54 7.62 2.02
N THR A 109 -7.14 6.96 0.93
CA THR A 109 -5.72 6.79 0.57
C THR A 109 -5.06 8.14 0.29
N LYS A 110 -5.75 9.05 -0.40
CA LYS A 110 -5.24 10.40 -0.67
C LYS A 110 -5.06 11.21 0.62
N ALA A 111 -5.97 11.05 1.59
CA ALA A 111 -5.81 11.68 2.90
C ALA A 111 -4.56 11.19 3.63
N VAL A 112 -4.29 9.88 3.59
CA VAL A 112 -3.05 9.29 4.12
C VAL A 112 -1.83 9.83 3.39
N GLU A 113 -1.84 9.91 2.06
CA GLU A 113 -0.75 10.47 1.25
C GLU A 113 -0.46 11.92 1.64
N SER A 114 -1.49 12.76 1.75
CA SER A 114 -1.33 14.19 2.10
C SER A 114 -0.73 14.40 3.50
N MET A 115 -0.97 13.48 4.44
CA MET A 115 -0.43 13.56 5.81
C MET A 115 1.05 13.13 5.92
N TYR A 116 1.54 12.32 4.98
CA TYR A 116 2.89 11.74 5.08
C TYR A 116 4.03 12.77 5.24
N PRO A 117 4.05 13.93 4.55
CA PRO A 117 5.11 14.93 4.73
C PRO A 117 5.26 15.41 6.18
N VAL A 118 4.22 15.30 7.01
CA VAL A 118 4.23 15.69 8.42
C VAL A 118 4.93 14.64 9.31
N ALA A 119 5.17 13.44 8.80
CA ALA A 119 5.82 12.36 9.56
C ALA A 119 7.24 12.75 10.04
N SER A 120 7.97 13.56 9.28
CA SER A 120 9.28 14.09 9.69
C SER A 120 9.21 15.24 10.71
N MET A 121 8.02 15.79 10.95
CA MET A 121 7.82 16.97 11.80
C MET A 121 7.17 16.63 13.16
N LEU A 122 6.31 15.60 13.19
CA LEU A 122 5.54 15.21 14.37
C LEU A 122 5.69 13.73 14.68
N ALA A 123 6.21 13.38 15.86
CA ALA A 123 6.39 12.01 16.30
C ALA A 123 5.10 11.16 16.27
N PRO A 124 3.89 11.65 16.66
CA PRO A 124 2.66 10.89 16.51
C PRO A 124 2.36 10.53 15.05
N VAL A 125 2.60 11.43 14.10
CA VAL A 125 2.41 11.19 12.67
C VAL A 125 3.46 10.22 12.15
N SER A 126 4.72 10.33 12.58
CA SER A 126 5.76 9.36 12.24
C SER A 126 5.36 7.94 12.65
N ARG A 127 4.85 7.76 13.89
CA ARG A 127 4.39 6.46 14.40
C ARG A 127 3.14 5.92 13.69
N PHE A 128 2.28 6.79 13.18
CA PHE A 128 1.14 6.37 12.36
C PHE A 128 1.55 5.56 11.12
N TYR A 129 2.71 5.87 10.54
CA TYR A 129 3.29 5.14 9.40
C TYR A 129 4.24 4.00 9.82
N LEU A 130 4.05 3.41 10.99
CA LEU A 130 4.77 2.23 11.46
C LEU A 130 3.79 1.12 11.85
N GLU A 131 4.24 -0.13 11.67
CA GLU A 131 3.57 -1.30 12.25
C GLU A 131 3.45 -1.14 13.77
N ASP A 132 2.38 -1.64 14.36
CA ASP A 132 2.12 -1.51 15.81
C ASP A 132 3.29 -2.00 16.66
N SER A 133 3.91 -3.11 16.27
CA SER A 133 5.10 -3.68 16.92
C SER A 133 6.33 -2.78 16.84
N SER A 134 6.40 -1.92 15.83
CA SER A 134 7.54 -1.02 15.57
C SER A 134 7.36 0.38 16.18
N ARG A 135 6.15 0.72 16.65
CA ARG A 135 5.86 2.05 17.25
C ARG A 135 6.57 2.30 18.57
N SER A 136 7.09 1.26 19.23
CA SER A 136 7.88 1.31 20.46
C SER A 136 9.32 0.78 20.28
N ASP A 137 9.78 0.60 19.05
CA ASP A 137 11.17 0.22 18.76
C ASP A 137 12.07 1.48 18.83
N ASP A 138 12.75 1.65 19.96
CA ASP A 138 13.61 2.81 20.22
C ASP A 138 14.74 2.96 19.19
N LEU A 139 15.25 1.85 18.63
CA LEU A 139 16.32 1.91 17.61
C LEU A 139 15.77 2.47 16.29
N LEU A 140 14.63 1.97 15.85
CA LEU A 140 13.97 2.47 14.64
C LEU A 140 13.52 3.92 14.81
N LEU A 141 12.91 4.27 15.94
CA LEU A 141 12.46 5.64 16.23
C LEU A 141 13.64 6.62 16.23
N ASN A 142 14.77 6.23 16.82
CA ASN A 142 15.99 7.05 16.82
C ASN A 142 16.55 7.23 15.40
N ARG A 143 16.58 6.17 14.57
CA ARG A 143 16.99 6.28 13.15
C ARG A 143 16.09 7.23 12.37
N LEU A 144 14.77 7.16 12.57
CA LEU A 144 13.80 8.04 11.91
C LEU A 144 13.92 9.50 12.36
N GLU A 145 14.15 9.74 13.65
CA GLU A 145 14.31 11.09 14.21
C GLU A 145 15.58 11.77 13.71
N ASN A 146 16.66 11.02 13.51
CA ASN A 146 17.94 11.52 13.02
C ASN A 146 18.10 11.42 11.50
N ALA A 147 17.09 10.93 10.77
CA ALA A 147 17.15 10.81 9.33
C ALA A 147 17.19 12.18 8.63
N ASP A 148 18.06 12.32 7.65
CA ASP A 148 18.08 13.49 6.78
C ASP A 148 17.03 13.38 5.68
N THR A 149 15.83 13.85 5.97
CA THR A 149 14.69 13.82 5.03
C THR A 149 14.82 14.86 3.89
N SER A 150 15.88 15.67 3.85
CA SER A 150 16.16 16.58 2.75
C SER A 150 16.85 15.92 1.55
N LYS A 151 17.35 14.69 1.72
CA LYS A 151 17.95 13.91 0.64
C LYS A 151 16.90 13.62 -0.45
N PRO A 152 17.25 13.80 -1.74
CA PRO A 152 16.29 13.64 -2.83
C PRO A 152 15.96 12.18 -3.17
N ASP A 153 16.69 11.22 -2.63
CA ASP A 153 16.66 9.78 -2.93
C ASP A 153 16.09 8.92 -1.78
N VAL A 154 15.44 9.55 -0.79
CA VAL A 154 14.74 8.90 0.32
C VAL A 154 13.29 9.40 0.47
N GLY A 155 12.47 8.66 1.23
CA GLY A 155 11.05 8.95 1.39
C GLY A 155 10.22 8.55 0.17
N VAL A 156 9.03 9.12 0.02
CA VAL A 156 8.12 8.85 -1.10
C VAL A 156 8.48 9.71 -2.30
N MET A 157 8.67 9.07 -3.45
CA MET A 157 9.01 9.70 -4.72
C MET A 157 8.07 9.25 -5.83
N HIS A 158 7.83 10.10 -6.82
CA HIS A 158 6.98 9.82 -7.96
C HIS A 158 7.72 10.14 -9.27
N ALA A 159 7.70 9.21 -10.23
CA ALA A 159 8.29 9.39 -11.56
C ALA A 159 7.21 9.19 -12.62
N ASN A 160 6.80 10.26 -13.31
CA ASN A 160 5.74 10.26 -14.32
C ASN A 160 4.48 9.52 -13.84
N ASN A 161 4.07 9.75 -12.59
CA ASN A 161 3.04 8.98 -11.90
C ASN A 161 2.02 9.87 -11.18
N SER A 162 1.63 11.00 -11.80
CA SER A 162 0.48 11.77 -11.33
C SER A 162 -0.81 10.96 -11.54
N SER A 163 -1.89 11.31 -10.86
CA SER A 163 -3.12 10.51 -10.77
C SER A 163 -3.78 10.12 -12.11
N ARG A 164 -3.39 10.76 -13.20
CA ARG A 164 -3.91 10.50 -14.57
C ARG A 164 -2.87 9.87 -15.52
N GLU A 165 -1.63 9.78 -15.09
CA GLU A 165 -0.54 9.23 -15.90
C GLU A 165 -0.48 7.70 -15.76
N ARG A 166 -0.03 7.03 -16.81
CA ARG A 166 0.17 5.58 -16.85
C ARG A 166 1.62 5.28 -17.22
N GLY A 167 2.11 4.11 -16.82
CA GLY A 167 3.47 3.67 -17.13
C GLY A 167 4.57 4.33 -16.30
N GLY A 168 4.21 5.22 -15.34
CA GLY A 168 5.13 5.72 -14.33
C GLY A 168 5.17 4.83 -13.09
N PHE A 169 5.85 5.28 -12.04
CA PHE A 169 5.88 4.57 -10.76
C PHE A 169 5.97 5.53 -9.58
N SER A 170 5.50 5.07 -8.43
CA SER A 170 5.79 5.65 -7.13
C SER A 170 6.72 4.72 -6.38
N MET A 171 7.64 5.26 -5.60
CA MET A 171 8.53 4.46 -4.79
C MET A 171 8.73 5.08 -3.41
N TYR A 172 9.14 4.23 -2.49
CA TYR A 172 9.54 4.61 -1.16
C TYR A 172 10.91 4.01 -0.85
N VAL A 173 11.81 4.86 -0.39
CA VAL A 173 13.10 4.46 0.20
C VAL A 173 13.07 4.91 1.65
N PRO A 174 13.40 4.04 2.63
CA PRO A 174 13.38 4.44 4.03
C PRO A 174 14.19 5.72 4.26
N GLU A 175 13.64 6.68 5.03
CA GLU A 175 14.27 7.96 5.31
C GLU A 175 15.64 7.79 5.98
N TYR A 176 15.79 6.68 6.69
CA TYR A 176 17.00 6.30 7.44
C TYR A 176 17.93 5.32 6.67
N TYR A 177 17.71 5.15 5.36
CA TYR A 177 18.59 4.31 4.52
C TYR A 177 19.99 4.93 4.39
N GLU A 178 21.05 4.14 4.66
CA GLU A 178 22.44 4.56 4.66
C GLU A 178 23.32 3.80 3.65
N GLY A 179 22.69 3.03 2.72
CA GLY A 179 23.40 2.27 1.69
C GLY A 179 23.58 0.78 2.01
N GLU A 180 23.00 0.29 3.10
CA GLU A 180 22.96 -1.12 3.45
C GLU A 180 22.18 -1.95 2.42
N GLU A 181 22.46 -3.24 2.33
CA GLU A 181 21.73 -4.16 1.47
C GLU A 181 20.33 -4.40 2.03
N VAL A 182 19.30 -4.09 1.22
CA VAL A 182 17.88 -4.13 1.65
C VAL A 182 17.00 -4.92 0.67
N PRO A 183 15.88 -5.49 1.12
CA PRO A 183 14.90 -6.14 0.25
C PRO A 183 14.18 -5.12 -0.64
N LEU A 184 13.73 -5.60 -1.81
CA LEU A 184 12.89 -4.85 -2.74
C LEU A 184 11.50 -5.46 -2.81
N VAL A 185 10.47 -4.62 -2.68
CA VAL A 185 9.07 -4.96 -2.94
C VAL A 185 8.60 -4.24 -4.20
N VAL A 186 8.09 -4.98 -5.17
CA VAL A 186 7.39 -4.44 -6.34
C VAL A 186 5.90 -4.78 -6.21
N ALA A 187 5.05 -3.75 -6.00
CA ALA A 187 3.66 -3.90 -5.64
C ALA A 187 2.71 -3.44 -6.76
N LEU A 188 1.93 -4.38 -7.31
CA LEU A 188 1.09 -4.19 -8.48
C LEU A 188 -0.37 -3.91 -8.07
N HIS A 189 -0.92 -2.79 -8.54
CA HIS A 189 -2.31 -2.40 -8.30
C HIS A 189 -3.32 -3.32 -9.00
N GLY A 190 -4.56 -3.35 -8.54
CA GLY A 190 -5.69 -4.04 -9.19
C GLY A 190 -6.19 -3.35 -10.45
N GLY A 191 -7.21 -3.93 -11.09
CA GLY A 191 -7.84 -3.39 -12.30
C GLY A 191 -8.28 -1.95 -12.14
N SER A 192 -8.04 -1.12 -13.14
CA SER A 192 -8.30 0.33 -13.14
C SER A 192 -7.60 1.11 -12.00
N GLY A 193 -6.75 0.45 -11.21
CA GLY A 193 -6.00 1.06 -10.12
C GLY A 193 -4.80 1.88 -10.58
N HIS A 194 -4.02 2.34 -9.63
CA HIS A 194 -2.86 3.20 -9.84
C HIS A 194 -1.77 2.91 -8.81
N GLY A 195 -0.51 2.82 -9.25
CA GLY A 195 0.63 2.54 -8.36
C GLY A 195 0.77 3.57 -7.23
N ARG A 196 0.50 4.85 -7.52
CA ARG A 196 0.54 5.91 -6.51
C ARG A 196 -0.35 5.62 -5.30
N ASN A 197 -1.56 5.09 -5.54
CA ASN A 197 -2.47 4.73 -4.47
C ASN A 197 -2.07 3.40 -3.82
N PHE A 198 -1.61 2.43 -4.60
CA PHE A 198 -1.29 1.10 -4.08
C PHE A 198 -0.02 1.08 -3.23
N LEU A 199 0.90 2.04 -3.43
CA LEU A 199 2.07 2.25 -2.58
C LEU A 199 1.71 2.29 -1.10
N TRP A 200 0.60 2.97 -0.74
CA TRP A 200 0.16 3.17 0.64
C TRP A 200 -0.34 1.89 1.33
N SER A 201 -0.61 0.84 0.57
CA SER A 201 -0.91 -0.49 1.12
C SER A 201 0.33 -1.19 1.68
N TRP A 202 1.53 -0.79 1.27
CA TRP A 202 2.80 -1.40 1.62
C TRP A 202 3.74 -0.50 2.42
N LEU A 203 3.52 0.83 2.41
CA LEU A 203 4.46 1.80 2.96
C LEU A 203 4.76 1.54 4.44
N VAL A 204 3.74 1.26 5.25
CA VAL A 204 3.89 1.00 6.70
C VAL A 204 4.84 -0.18 6.95
N ALA A 205 4.66 -1.28 6.23
CA ALA A 205 5.51 -2.45 6.32
C ALA A 205 6.93 -2.17 5.83
N ALA A 206 7.07 -1.53 4.67
CA ALA A 206 8.38 -1.19 4.10
C ALA A 206 9.16 -0.25 5.02
N ARG A 207 8.51 0.75 5.62
CA ARG A 207 9.11 1.70 6.56
C ARG A 207 9.53 1.05 7.87
N SER A 208 8.74 0.09 8.36
CA SER A 208 9.04 -0.63 9.60
C SER A 208 10.14 -1.69 9.43
N LYS A 209 10.29 -2.25 8.23
CA LYS A 209 11.18 -3.40 7.95
C LYS A 209 12.41 -3.03 7.09
N ASN A 210 12.71 -1.76 6.91
CA ASN A 210 13.83 -1.28 6.08
C ASN A 210 13.83 -1.87 4.66
N ALA A 211 12.70 -1.82 3.98
CA ALA A 211 12.56 -2.31 2.62
C ALA A 211 12.36 -1.16 1.62
N ILE A 212 12.94 -1.26 0.44
CA ILE A 212 12.60 -0.37 -0.67
C ILE A 212 11.33 -0.91 -1.33
N LEU A 213 10.38 -0.01 -1.56
CA LEU A 213 9.08 -0.31 -2.16
C LEU A 213 8.91 0.44 -3.47
N VAL A 214 8.48 -0.26 -4.51
CA VAL A 214 8.12 0.33 -5.80
C VAL A 214 6.71 -0.10 -6.18
N ALA A 215 5.87 0.85 -6.51
CA ALA A 215 4.52 0.63 -6.99
C ALA A 215 4.36 1.24 -8.40
N PRO A 216 4.61 0.45 -9.45
CA PRO A 216 4.42 0.89 -10.81
C PRO A 216 2.94 1.01 -11.16
N THR A 217 2.64 1.89 -12.13
CA THR A 217 1.33 1.98 -12.77
C THR A 217 1.40 1.28 -14.12
N SER A 218 0.48 0.35 -14.38
CA SER A 218 0.40 -0.38 -15.66
C SER A 218 0.38 0.56 -16.86
N LEU A 219 0.88 0.10 -17.98
CA LEU A 219 0.91 0.90 -19.23
C LEU A 219 -0.50 1.17 -19.78
N GLY A 220 -1.42 0.23 -19.61
CA GLY A 220 -2.84 0.35 -19.99
C GLY A 220 -3.74 0.68 -18.79
N GLY A 221 -5.06 0.53 -18.97
CA GLY A 221 -6.04 0.66 -17.88
C GLY A 221 -5.85 -0.36 -16.76
N THR A 222 -5.28 -1.52 -17.09
CA THR A 222 -4.82 -2.57 -16.19
C THR A 222 -3.62 -3.29 -16.80
N TRP A 223 -3.09 -4.32 -16.15
CA TRP A 223 -1.97 -5.15 -16.60
C TRP A 223 -2.37 -5.98 -17.82
N ALA A 224 -1.50 -6.06 -18.82
CA ALA A 224 -1.77 -6.71 -20.11
C ALA A 224 -1.64 -8.25 -20.01
N LEU A 225 -2.66 -8.93 -19.48
CA LEU A 225 -2.64 -10.38 -19.26
C LEU A 225 -2.53 -11.21 -20.56
N MET A 226 -3.07 -10.72 -21.68
CA MET A 226 -3.07 -11.43 -22.97
C MET A 226 -1.87 -11.12 -23.84
N ASP A 227 -1.21 -9.99 -23.64
CA ASP A 227 0.05 -9.60 -24.30
C ASP A 227 0.98 -8.96 -23.26
N PRO A 228 1.57 -9.78 -22.37
CA PRO A 228 2.24 -9.28 -21.18
C PRO A 228 3.64 -8.69 -21.44
N ALA A 229 4.22 -8.92 -22.62
CA ALA A 229 5.64 -8.63 -22.90
C ALA A 229 6.04 -7.19 -22.56
N ARG A 230 5.19 -6.21 -22.87
CA ARG A 230 5.47 -4.79 -22.62
C ARG A 230 5.47 -4.44 -21.13
N ASP A 231 4.48 -4.94 -20.38
CA ASP A 231 4.41 -4.71 -18.93
C ASP A 231 5.52 -5.49 -18.20
N ILE A 232 5.88 -6.71 -18.64
CA ILE A 232 7.02 -7.46 -18.12
C ILE A 232 8.32 -6.68 -18.32
N HIS A 233 8.59 -6.21 -19.56
CA HIS A 233 9.78 -5.42 -19.85
C HIS A 233 9.82 -4.12 -19.03
N HIS A 234 8.67 -3.50 -18.78
CA HIS A 234 8.57 -2.32 -17.91
C HIS A 234 9.00 -2.66 -16.48
N LEU A 235 8.51 -3.78 -15.91
CA LEU A 235 8.89 -4.23 -14.56
C LEU A 235 10.40 -4.58 -14.47
N GLU A 236 10.95 -5.27 -15.46
CA GLU A 236 12.38 -5.60 -15.52
C GLU A 236 13.27 -4.35 -15.57
N SER A 237 12.87 -3.38 -16.39
CA SER A 237 13.56 -2.09 -16.51
C SER A 237 13.53 -1.34 -15.18
N LEU A 238 12.41 -1.39 -14.47
CA LEU A 238 12.23 -0.76 -13.17
C LEU A 238 13.09 -1.42 -12.08
N VAL A 239 13.11 -2.76 -12.01
CA VAL A 239 13.99 -3.50 -11.08
C VAL A 239 15.46 -3.17 -11.37
N SER A 240 15.83 -3.11 -12.66
CA SER A 240 17.20 -2.75 -13.08
C SER A 240 17.57 -1.33 -12.66
N TYR A 241 16.64 -0.37 -12.82
CA TYR A 241 16.81 1.01 -12.36
C TYR A 241 17.03 1.08 -10.85
N VAL A 242 16.21 0.38 -10.06
CA VAL A 242 16.33 0.38 -8.60
C VAL A 242 17.65 -0.23 -8.15
N ARG A 243 18.05 -1.38 -8.69
CA ARG A 243 19.33 -2.05 -8.39
C ARG A 243 20.55 -1.23 -8.77
N LYS A 244 20.44 -0.34 -9.75
CA LYS A 244 21.53 0.57 -10.14
C LYS A 244 21.74 1.71 -9.15
N ASN A 245 20.67 2.16 -8.48
CA ASN A 245 20.69 3.34 -7.64
C ASN A 245 20.73 3.03 -6.13
N TRP A 246 20.25 1.84 -5.73
CA TRP A 246 20.22 1.40 -4.33
C TRP A 246 20.78 -0.03 -4.19
N ASN A 247 21.32 -0.35 -3.01
CA ASN A 247 21.91 -1.64 -2.72
C ASN A 247 20.82 -2.67 -2.38
N ILE A 248 20.36 -3.42 -3.37
CA ILE A 248 19.27 -4.41 -3.23
C ILE A 248 19.81 -5.79 -3.04
N ASP A 249 19.31 -6.51 -2.00
CA ASP A 249 19.55 -7.95 -1.83
C ASP A 249 18.95 -8.72 -3.01
N SER A 250 19.81 -9.25 -3.86
CA SER A 250 19.41 -9.98 -5.07
C SER A 250 18.61 -11.26 -4.80
N LYS A 251 18.61 -11.74 -3.57
CA LYS A 251 17.86 -12.91 -3.11
C LYS A 251 16.51 -12.55 -2.48
N LYS A 252 16.20 -11.26 -2.33
CA LYS A 252 15.02 -10.76 -1.65
C LYS A 252 14.29 -9.69 -2.49
N ILE A 253 13.85 -10.11 -3.66
CA ILE A 253 13.07 -9.28 -4.60
C ILE A 253 11.67 -9.87 -4.70
N LEU A 254 10.71 -9.23 -4.03
CA LEU A 254 9.31 -9.63 -3.98
C LEU A 254 8.52 -8.99 -5.13
N LEU A 255 7.74 -9.80 -5.84
CA LEU A 255 6.64 -9.32 -6.67
C LEU A 255 5.32 -9.65 -5.97
N THR A 256 4.51 -8.64 -5.75
CA THR A 256 3.19 -8.77 -5.12
C THR A 256 2.17 -7.96 -5.89
N GLY A 257 0.90 -8.28 -5.69
CA GLY A 257 -0.18 -7.51 -6.30
C GLY A 257 -1.55 -8.01 -5.88
N MET A 258 -2.56 -7.20 -6.14
CA MET A 258 -3.95 -7.51 -5.83
C MET A 258 -4.79 -7.61 -7.11
N SER A 259 -5.73 -8.57 -7.16
CA SER A 259 -6.68 -8.71 -8.28
C SER A 259 -5.94 -8.89 -9.61
N ASP A 260 -6.12 -8.01 -10.61
CA ASP A 260 -5.35 -8.04 -11.88
C ASP A 260 -3.84 -7.98 -11.62
N GLY A 261 -3.38 -7.17 -10.66
CA GLY A 261 -1.96 -7.12 -10.26
C GLY A 261 -1.50 -8.43 -9.62
N GLY A 262 -2.36 -9.09 -8.86
CA GLY A 262 -2.10 -10.43 -8.31
C GLY A 262 -2.03 -11.48 -9.42
N THR A 263 -2.90 -11.42 -10.41
CA THR A 263 -2.85 -12.28 -11.60
C THR A 263 -1.58 -12.03 -12.39
N PHE A 264 -1.20 -10.76 -12.58
CA PHE A 264 0.04 -10.41 -13.28
C PHE A 264 1.30 -10.77 -12.48
N THR A 265 1.20 -10.91 -11.15
CA THR A 265 2.27 -11.45 -10.31
C THR A 265 2.63 -12.88 -10.73
N TYR A 266 1.65 -13.73 -11.06
CA TYR A 266 1.92 -15.04 -11.64
C TYR A 266 2.59 -14.90 -13.02
N VAL A 267 2.01 -14.10 -13.91
CA VAL A 267 2.49 -13.95 -15.29
C VAL A 267 3.96 -13.51 -15.33
N ALA A 268 4.30 -12.40 -14.69
CA ALA A 268 5.67 -11.87 -14.70
C ALA A 268 6.63 -12.67 -13.80
N GLY A 269 6.10 -13.24 -12.69
CA GLY A 269 6.89 -14.03 -11.77
C GLY A 269 7.31 -15.39 -12.31
N LEU A 270 6.54 -15.97 -13.24
CA LEU A 270 6.83 -17.27 -13.84
C LEU A 270 7.72 -17.19 -15.09
N GLU A 271 8.06 -16.01 -15.55
CA GLU A 271 9.06 -15.86 -16.63
C GLU A 271 10.38 -16.53 -16.25
N LYS A 272 10.98 -17.24 -17.21
CA LYS A 272 12.20 -18.04 -16.99
C LYS A 272 13.34 -17.25 -16.35
N ASN A 273 13.53 -16.02 -16.77
CA ASN A 273 14.60 -15.12 -16.30
C ASN A 273 14.09 -14.04 -15.36
N SER A 274 12.94 -14.26 -14.71
CA SER A 274 12.37 -13.30 -13.79
C SER A 274 13.33 -12.92 -12.68
N ALA A 275 13.50 -11.62 -12.44
CA ALA A 275 14.33 -11.11 -11.34
C ALA A 275 13.67 -11.30 -9.97
N PHE A 276 12.38 -11.65 -9.93
CA PHE A 276 11.63 -11.81 -8.69
C PHE A 276 11.91 -13.15 -8.04
N THR A 277 12.39 -13.12 -6.81
CA THR A 277 12.74 -14.32 -6.04
C THR A 277 11.57 -14.90 -5.27
N HIS A 278 10.61 -14.04 -4.89
CA HIS A 278 9.42 -14.36 -4.11
C HIS A 278 8.18 -13.78 -4.77
N LEU A 279 7.04 -14.49 -4.69
CA LEU A 279 5.77 -14.02 -5.22
C LEU A 279 4.72 -13.94 -4.10
N ALA A 280 3.90 -12.89 -4.09
CA ALA A 280 2.81 -12.75 -3.13
C ALA A 280 1.52 -12.23 -3.82
N PRO A 281 0.83 -13.07 -4.61
CA PRO A 281 -0.45 -12.71 -5.23
C PRO A 281 -1.57 -12.67 -4.18
N CYS A 282 -2.44 -11.65 -4.26
CA CYS A 282 -3.58 -11.47 -3.40
C CYS A 282 -4.87 -11.35 -4.23
N SER A 283 -5.92 -12.08 -3.86
CA SER A 283 -7.24 -12.06 -4.53
C SER A 283 -7.11 -12.13 -6.06
N ALA A 284 -6.24 -13.01 -6.52
CA ALA A 284 -5.83 -13.15 -7.92
C ALA A 284 -6.70 -14.17 -8.66
N SER A 285 -6.92 -13.96 -9.95
CA SER A 285 -7.39 -15.02 -10.84
C SER A 285 -6.24 -15.97 -11.18
N PHE A 286 -6.53 -17.23 -11.39
CA PHE A 286 -5.55 -18.24 -11.75
C PHE A 286 -6.11 -19.21 -12.79
N HIS A 287 -5.27 -19.59 -13.74
CA HIS A 287 -5.59 -20.66 -14.69
C HIS A 287 -4.40 -21.63 -14.81
N PRO A 288 -4.61 -22.96 -14.73
CA PRO A 288 -3.52 -23.96 -14.76
C PRO A 288 -2.60 -23.89 -15.98
N MET A 289 -3.07 -23.39 -17.12
CA MET A 289 -2.24 -23.17 -18.32
C MET A 289 -1.04 -22.25 -18.08
N LEU A 290 -1.06 -21.40 -17.07
CA LEU A 290 0.09 -20.57 -16.69
C LEU A 290 1.30 -21.44 -16.29
N LEU A 291 1.06 -22.58 -15.64
CA LEU A 291 2.12 -23.51 -15.23
C LEU A 291 2.58 -24.40 -16.40
N GLU A 292 1.70 -24.72 -17.34
CA GLU A 292 2.06 -25.50 -18.53
C GLU A 292 3.05 -24.73 -19.43
N ALA A 293 2.97 -23.40 -19.44
CA ALA A 293 3.85 -22.52 -20.19
C ALA A 293 5.15 -22.18 -19.45
N ALA A 294 5.19 -22.37 -18.11
CA ALA A 294 6.31 -21.99 -17.28
C ALA A 294 7.45 -23.02 -17.33
N ASP A 295 8.67 -22.54 -17.14
CA ASP A 295 9.86 -23.41 -17.04
C ASP A 295 9.82 -24.22 -15.72
N ALA A 296 10.04 -25.53 -15.80
CA ALA A 296 9.99 -26.42 -14.64
C ALA A 296 11.05 -26.07 -13.59
N ASP A 297 12.24 -25.63 -14.02
CA ASP A 297 13.31 -25.23 -13.10
C ASP A 297 12.92 -23.93 -12.36
N ARG A 298 12.16 -23.05 -13.02
CA ARG A 298 11.61 -21.84 -12.39
C ARG A 298 10.57 -22.13 -11.33
N LEU A 299 9.75 -23.16 -11.53
CA LEU A 299 8.70 -23.56 -10.59
C LEU A 299 9.26 -24.29 -9.38
N ASN A 300 10.37 -25.03 -9.55
CA ASN A 300 10.91 -25.85 -8.49
C ASN A 300 11.46 -25.02 -7.31
N GLY A 301 10.81 -25.17 -6.15
CA GLY A 301 11.17 -24.44 -4.93
C GLY A 301 10.76 -22.97 -4.93
N LEU A 302 10.07 -22.44 -5.97
CA LEU A 302 9.65 -21.03 -6.02
C LEU A 302 8.80 -20.69 -4.79
N PRO A 303 9.22 -19.73 -3.95
CA PRO A 303 8.46 -19.31 -2.79
C PRO A 303 7.25 -18.44 -3.18
N ILE A 304 6.06 -18.85 -2.75
CA ILE A 304 4.81 -18.14 -3.03
C ILE A 304 4.00 -17.96 -1.74
N TYR A 305 3.64 -16.73 -1.40
CA TYR A 305 2.75 -16.38 -0.31
C TYR A 305 1.39 -16.00 -0.88
N LEU A 306 0.45 -16.94 -0.90
CA LEU A 306 -0.85 -16.78 -1.56
C LEU A 306 -1.91 -16.35 -0.55
N ILE A 307 -2.58 -15.22 -0.80
CA ILE A 307 -3.64 -14.69 0.05
C ILE A 307 -4.94 -14.60 -0.75
N HIS A 308 -6.05 -15.04 -0.14
CA HIS A 308 -7.37 -14.87 -0.73
C HIS A 308 -8.43 -14.67 0.35
N GLY A 309 -9.43 -13.83 0.06
CA GLY A 309 -10.54 -13.59 0.96
C GLY A 309 -11.63 -14.64 0.81
N ALA A 310 -12.11 -15.19 1.93
CA ALA A 310 -13.26 -16.12 1.90
C ALA A 310 -14.58 -15.43 1.49
N LEU A 311 -14.66 -14.10 1.69
CA LEU A 311 -15.79 -13.26 1.29
C LEU A 311 -15.56 -12.56 -0.05
N ASP A 312 -14.55 -12.97 -0.82
CA ASP A 312 -14.27 -12.38 -2.13
C ASP A 312 -15.45 -12.63 -3.08
N TRP A 313 -16.13 -11.57 -3.44
CA TRP A 313 -17.33 -11.60 -4.28
C TRP A 313 -17.03 -11.51 -5.78
N MET A 314 -15.79 -11.18 -6.14
CA MET A 314 -15.33 -11.12 -7.55
C MET A 314 -14.70 -12.44 -7.97
N PHE A 315 -13.81 -13.00 -7.15
CA PHE A 315 -13.14 -14.28 -7.40
C PHE A 315 -13.36 -15.23 -6.22
N SER A 316 -13.96 -16.37 -6.49
CA SER A 316 -14.15 -17.39 -5.46
C SER A 316 -12.83 -17.88 -4.89
N ALA A 317 -12.75 -18.15 -3.59
CA ALA A 317 -11.59 -18.73 -2.93
C ALA A 317 -11.16 -20.08 -3.53
N GLU A 318 -12.06 -20.78 -4.24
CA GLU A 318 -11.73 -22.01 -5.00
C GLU A 318 -10.64 -21.78 -6.04
N VAL A 319 -10.56 -20.57 -6.63
CA VAL A 319 -9.50 -20.21 -7.58
C VAL A 319 -8.12 -20.25 -6.91
N ALA A 320 -8.02 -19.72 -5.69
CA ALA A 320 -6.79 -19.74 -4.92
C ALA A 320 -6.42 -21.13 -4.41
N ARG A 321 -7.41 -21.92 -4.00
CA ARG A 321 -7.20 -23.33 -3.61
C ARG A 321 -6.68 -24.16 -4.80
N SER A 322 -7.24 -23.95 -6.01
CA SER A 322 -6.75 -24.56 -7.25
C SER A 322 -5.34 -24.11 -7.60
N ALA A 323 -5.02 -22.82 -7.42
CA ALA A 323 -3.66 -22.30 -7.60
C ALA A 323 -2.67 -23.00 -6.65
N LYS A 324 -2.99 -23.03 -5.35
CA LYS A 324 -2.18 -23.72 -4.33
C LYS A 324 -1.85 -25.16 -4.73
N GLU A 325 -2.89 -25.95 -5.09
CA GLU A 325 -2.71 -27.35 -5.47
C GLU A 325 -1.83 -27.51 -6.72
N SER A 326 -2.05 -26.65 -7.71
CA SER A 326 -1.31 -26.68 -8.98
C SER A 326 0.16 -26.34 -8.79
N PHE A 327 0.46 -25.31 -8.04
CA PHE A 327 1.85 -24.93 -7.72
C PHE A 327 2.57 -25.98 -6.84
N LEU A 328 1.89 -26.56 -5.85
CA LEU A 328 2.47 -27.66 -5.04
C LEU A 328 2.82 -28.86 -5.91
N LYS A 329 1.94 -29.25 -6.85
CA LYS A 329 2.21 -30.33 -7.82
C LYS A 329 3.39 -30.00 -8.75
N ALA A 330 3.60 -28.71 -9.06
CA ALA A 330 4.71 -28.23 -9.87
C ALA A 330 6.02 -28.08 -9.10
N GLY A 331 6.05 -28.35 -7.78
CA GLY A 331 7.24 -28.32 -6.94
C GLY A 331 7.53 -26.98 -6.28
N SER A 332 6.62 -26.01 -6.35
CA SER A 332 6.78 -24.71 -5.68
C SER A 332 6.56 -24.80 -4.16
N SER A 333 7.13 -23.88 -3.40
CA SER A 333 6.93 -23.72 -1.95
C SER A 333 5.82 -22.72 -1.70
N ILE A 334 4.67 -23.15 -1.16
CA ILE A 334 3.49 -22.29 -0.98
C ILE A 334 3.12 -22.17 0.48
N GLU A 335 3.00 -20.92 0.93
CA GLU A 335 2.24 -20.53 2.10
C GLU A 335 0.89 -19.94 1.65
N TYR A 336 -0.21 -20.49 2.13
CA TYR A 336 -1.57 -20.11 1.71
C TYR A 336 -2.40 -19.63 2.89
N HIS A 337 -2.99 -18.46 2.75
CA HIS A 337 -3.91 -17.85 3.72
C HIS A 337 -5.25 -17.54 3.07
N GLU A 338 -6.28 -18.29 3.49
CA GLU A 338 -7.66 -17.97 3.23
C GLU A 338 -8.20 -17.19 4.43
N VAL A 339 -8.49 -15.89 4.20
CA VAL A 339 -8.84 -14.97 5.27
C VAL A 339 -10.36 -14.88 5.38
N GLU A 340 -10.93 -15.36 6.50
CA GLU A 340 -12.36 -15.56 6.68
C GLU A 340 -13.21 -14.29 6.51
N ASP A 341 -12.71 -13.13 6.97
CA ASP A 341 -13.41 -11.84 6.97
C ASP A 341 -12.96 -10.90 5.84
N LEU A 342 -12.13 -11.37 4.92
CA LEU A 342 -11.61 -10.59 3.80
C LEU A 342 -12.51 -10.72 2.59
N SER A 343 -12.91 -9.57 2.04
CA SER A 343 -13.59 -9.44 0.76
C SER A 343 -12.58 -9.22 -0.39
N HIS A 344 -13.02 -8.62 -1.52
CA HIS A 344 -12.12 -8.28 -2.62
C HIS A 344 -11.38 -6.98 -2.35
N VAL A 345 -10.49 -6.97 -1.33
CA VAL A 345 -9.64 -5.84 -0.93
C VAL A 345 -8.25 -6.34 -0.54
N TYR A 346 -7.26 -5.45 -0.53
CA TYR A 346 -5.91 -5.81 -0.08
C TYR A 346 -5.81 -5.77 1.45
N PRO A 347 -5.41 -6.87 2.12
CA PRO A 347 -5.26 -6.93 3.57
C PRO A 347 -3.89 -6.38 3.98
N ARG A 348 -3.81 -5.10 4.34
CA ARG A 348 -2.56 -4.39 4.66
C ARG A 348 -1.75 -5.03 5.78
N GLU A 349 -2.43 -5.65 6.74
CA GLU A 349 -1.83 -6.38 7.87
C GLU A 349 -0.98 -7.59 7.44
N PHE A 350 -1.12 -8.04 6.20
CA PHE A 350 -0.28 -9.09 5.64
C PHE A 350 1.04 -8.57 5.05
N SER A 351 1.17 -7.28 4.74
CA SER A 351 2.38 -6.73 4.12
C SER A 351 3.63 -6.97 4.98
N ALA A 352 3.55 -6.73 6.29
CA ALA A 352 4.66 -7.01 7.22
C ALA A 352 4.94 -8.50 7.36
N ARG A 353 3.89 -9.35 7.41
CA ARG A 353 4.03 -10.81 7.49
C ARG A 353 4.70 -11.39 6.25
N ILE A 354 4.37 -10.87 5.06
CA ILE A 354 5.01 -11.27 3.80
C ILE A 354 6.49 -10.87 3.80
N LEU A 355 6.83 -9.68 4.31
CA LEU A 355 8.23 -9.27 4.44
C LEU A 355 8.99 -10.17 5.43
N ASP A 356 8.42 -10.47 6.60
CA ASP A 356 9.02 -11.38 7.57
C ASP A 356 9.22 -12.78 6.96
N TRP A 357 8.20 -13.32 6.29
CA TRP A 357 8.27 -14.58 5.57
C TRP A 357 9.39 -14.59 4.51
N MET A 358 9.51 -13.53 3.71
CA MET A 358 10.59 -13.42 2.72
C MET A 358 11.97 -13.34 3.38
N MET A 359 12.08 -12.67 4.54
CA MET A 359 13.35 -12.54 5.26
C MET A 359 13.80 -13.86 5.89
N GLU A 360 12.86 -14.72 6.29
CA GLU A 360 13.12 -16.05 6.91
C GLU A 360 13.42 -17.12 5.85
N ASN A 361 12.83 -17.04 4.66
CA ASN A 361 13.08 -17.97 3.57
C ASN A 361 14.51 -17.78 3.01
N ARG A 362 15.35 -18.78 3.24
CA ARG A 362 16.70 -18.85 2.67
C ARG A 362 16.64 -19.59 1.33
N LEU A 363 16.79 -18.85 0.23
CA LEU A 363 17.00 -19.43 -1.11
C LEU A 363 18.39 -20.03 -1.24
#